data_29c448749353edbcbc74525e768e46bf
#
_entry.id   29c448749353edbcbc74525e768e46bf
#
_cell.length_a   1.000
_cell.length_b   1.000
_cell.length_c   1.000
_cell.angle_alpha   90.00
_cell.angle_beta   90.00
_cell.angle_gamma   90.00
#
_symmetry.space_group_name_H-M   'P 1'
#
loop_
_entity.id
_entity.type
_entity.pdbx_description
1 polymer ?
#
loop_
_entity_poly.entity_id
_entity_poly.type
_entity_poly.pdbx_seq_one_letter_code
_entity_poly.pdbx_strand_id
1 'polypeptide(L)'
;VAPTAYRLANGDTGPRQQSNLTCGSACLTVARMLVDPVFAQWIATGEGARPGSPKGDSPAARFAAYEQVVHRRTNRLALDRAGLNLPWPRFLGTPPWGAKRELELGAAKSGTDYDIVVLRPLPQETLAKVFDRLNAVVTDGMPALLYVGSATMPRHVLLILPGNGDDRLDIYDPADGSVRARSVRSFATHELGLSGWDVPWFVVAPTGPRAVRHGVLSRGYARLAEVDASPA
;
A
#
# COMPACT_ATOMS: atom_id res chain seq x y z
N VAL A 1 18.14 -21.49 11.03
CA VAL A 1 18.30 -20.88 9.69
C VAL A 1 17.70 -19.50 9.76
N ALA A 2 18.42 -18.46 9.29
CA ALA A 2 17.88 -17.10 9.25
C ALA A 2 16.68 -17.05 8.27
N PRO A 3 15.60 -16.33 8.62
CA PRO A 3 14.45 -16.22 7.74
C PRO A 3 14.84 -15.53 6.43
N THR A 4 14.39 -16.08 5.31
CA THR A 4 14.65 -15.53 3.98
C THR A 4 13.71 -14.33 3.73
N ALA A 5 14.25 -13.26 3.13
CA ALA A 5 13.45 -12.10 2.75
C ALA A 5 12.39 -12.50 1.71
N TYR A 6 11.14 -12.15 1.99
CA TYR A 6 10.05 -12.30 1.03
C TYR A 6 10.13 -11.18 -0.01
N ARG A 7 10.00 -11.53 -1.28
CA ARG A 7 10.05 -10.59 -2.40
C ARG A 7 8.96 -10.90 -3.41
N LEU A 8 8.48 -9.87 -4.08
CA LEU A 8 7.59 -9.94 -5.22
C LEU A 8 8.06 -8.93 -6.27
N ALA A 9 8.06 -9.34 -7.52
CA ALA A 9 8.40 -8.52 -8.68
C ALA A 9 7.46 -8.81 -9.85
N ASN A 10 7.56 -8.04 -10.92
CA ASN A 10 6.76 -8.25 -12.11
C ASN A 10 6.85 -9.70 -12.62
N GLY A 11 5.69 -10.30 -12.87
CA GLY A 11 5.55 -11.70 -13.28
C GLY A 11 5.35 -12.69 -12.12
N ASP A 12 5.60 -12.29 -10.88
CA ASP A 12 5.35 -13.14 -9.71
C ASP A 12 3.86 -13.25 -9.37
N THR A 13 3.55 -14.28 -8.57
CA THR A 13 2.23 -14.47 -7.98
C THR A 13 2.36 -14.51 -6.46
N GLY A 14 1.70 -13.57 -5.79
CA GLY A 14 1.58 -13.50 -4.34
C GLY A 14 0.27 -14.12 -3.81
N PRO A 15 0.04 -14.01 -2.49
CA PRO A 15 -1.23 -14.42 -1.88
C PRO A 15 -2.43 -13.68 -2.47
N ARG A 16 -3.62 -14.29 -2.40
CA ARG A 16 -4.87 -13.68 -2.85
C ARG A 16 -5.72 -13.23 -1.66
N GLN A 17 -6.46 -12.12 -1.85
CA GLN A 17 -7.46 -11.67 -0.88
C GLN A 17 -8.58 -12.72 -0.70
N GLN A 18 -9.16 -12.74 0.49
CA GLN A 18 -10.25 -13.69 0.80
C GLN A 18 -11.64 -13.15 0.42
N SER A 19 -11.80 -11.85 0.29
CA SER A 19 -13.07 -11.23 -0.08
C SER A 19 -12.84 -9.92 -0.81
N ASN A 20 -13.88 -9.45 -1.53
CA ASN A 20 -13.85 -8.17 -2.25
C ASN A 20 -13.77 -6.94 -1.31
N LEU A 21 -13.84 -7.13 0.00
CA LEU A 21 -13.77 -6.06 1.00
C LEU A 21 -12.39 -5.95 1.65
N THR A 22 -11.49 -6.88 1.38
CA THR A 22 -10.22 -7.01 2.11
C THR A 22 -8.99 -6.71 1.24
N CYS A 23 -9.17 -6.16 0.03
CA CYS A 23 -8.06 -5.84 -0.88
C CYS A 23 -6.94 -5.00 -0.21
N GLY A 24 -7.29 -3.92 0.48
CA GLY A 24 -6.30 -3.12 1.18
C GLY A 24 -5.63 -3.84 2.35
N SER A 25 -6.39 -4.69 3.06
CA SER A 25 -5.84 -5.51 4.15
C SER A 25 -4.90 -6.59 3.64
N ALA A 26 -5.20 -7.20 2.49
CA ALA A 26 -4.31 -8.14 1.80
C ALA A 26 -3.02 -7.43 1.35
N CYS A 27 -3.13 -6.25 0.71
CA CYS A 27 -1.98 -5.43 0.35
C CYS A 27 -1.08 -5.10 1.57
N LEU A 28 -1.67 -4.71 2.70
CA LEU A 28 -0.94 -4.41 3.94
C LEU A 28 -0.31 -5.65 4.56
N THR A 29 -0.94 -6.81 4.44
CA THR A 29 -0.36 -8.09 4.87
C THR A 29 0.86 -8.45 4.03
N VAL A 30 0.77 -8.31 2.69
CA VAL A 30 1.91 -8.50 1.79
C VAL A 30 3.01 -7.46 2.06
N ALA A 31 2.66 -6.20 2.23
CA ALA A 31 3.62 -5.14 2.58
C ALA A 31 4.42 -5.50 3.85
N ARG A 32 3.74 -6.04 4.87
CA ARG A 32 4.42 -6.53 6.08
C ARG A 32 5.33 -7.72 5.79
N MET A 33 4.94 -8.67 4.93
CA MET A 33 5.80 -9.80 4.56
C MET A 33 7.11 -9.33 3.89
N LEU A 34 7.06 -8.24 3.10
CA LEU A 34 8.23 -7.67 2.44
C LEU A 34 9.27 -7.10 3.42
N VAL A 35 8.83 -6.61 4.60
CA VAL A 35 9.69 -5.91 5.57
C VAL A 35 9.99 -6.72 6.83
N ASP A 36 9.25 -7.79 7.09
CA ASP A 36 9.38 -8.63 8.29
C ASP A 36 9.57 -10.11 7.88
N PRO A 37 10.83 -10.55 7.67
CA PRO A 37 11.10 -11.92 7.24
C PRO A 37 10.58 -12.99 8.21
N VAL A 38 10.56 -12.73 9.53
CA VAL A 38 9.99 -13.64 10.52
C VAL A 38 8.48 -13.77 10.34
N PHE A 39 7.80 -12.66 10.07
CA PHE A 39 6.38 -12.68 9.76
C PHE A 39 6.09 -13.41 8.44
N ALA A 40 6.90 -13.18 7.40
CA ALA A 40 6.78 -13.90 6.12
C ALA A 40 6.98 -15.40 6.31
N GLN A 41 7.99 -15.82 7.08
CA GLN A 41 8.22 -17.22 7.42
C GLN A 41 7.02 -17.82 8.16
N TRP A 42 6.47 -17.10 9.16
CA TRP A 42 5.28 -17.58 9.85
C TRP A 42 4.10 -17.77 8.89
N ILE A 43 3.84 -16.84 7.98
CA ILE A 43 2.80 -17.02 6.96
C ILE A 43 3.06 -18.29 6.13
N ALA A 44 4.29 -18.48 5.67
CA ALA A 44 4.65 -19.60 4.79
C ALA A 44 4.65 -20.96 5.49
N THR A 45 5.19 -21.05 6.69
CA THR A 45 5.48 -22.35 7.35
C THR A 45 4.71 -22.55 8.66
N GLY A 46 4.22 -21.48 9.29
CA GLY A 46 3.67 -21.53 10.65
C GLY A 46 4.71 -21.35 11.76
N GLU A 47 5.99 -21.40 11.42
CA GLU A 47 7.08 -21.22 12.39
C GLU A 47 7.32 -19.74 12.68
N GLY A 48 7.79 -19.43 13.90
CA GLY A 48 8.06 -18.05 14.31
C GLY A 48 6.80 -17.25 14.64
N ALA A 49 5.69 -17.91 14.95
CA ALA A 49 4.47 -17.24 15.41
C ALA A 49 4.77 -16.36 16.64
N ARG A 50 4.31 -15.10 16.60
CA ARG A 50 4.39 -14.18 17.73
C ARG A 50 3.15 -14.30 18.62
N PRO A 51 3.22 -13.91 19.91
CA PRO A 51 2.03 -13.85 20.76
C PRO A 51 0.90 -13.06 20.06
N GLY A 52 -0.29 -13.66 19.98
CA GLY A 52 -1.44 -13.06 19.29
C GLY A 52 -1.49 -13.28 17.78
N SER A 53 -0.56 -14.04 17.18
CA SER A 53 -0.68 -14.47 15.79
C SER A 53 -1.92 -15.36 15.63
N PRO A 54 -2.79 -15.10 14.64
CA PRO A 54 -3.96 -15.93 14.41
C PRO A 54 -3.56 -17.34 13.94
N LYS A 55 -4.42 -18.33 14.26
CA LYS A 55 -4.21 -19.72 13.85
C LYS A 55 -4.56 -19.92 12.37
N GLY A 56 -3.87 -20.88 11.74
CA GLY A 56 -4.16 -21.33 10.38
C GLY A 56 -3.29 -22.52 10.01
N ASP A 57 -3.90 -23.53 9.41
CA ASP A 57 -3.26 -24.82 9.12
C ASP A 57 -2.51 -24.84 7.78
N SER A 58 -2.66 -23.78 6.99
CA SER A 58 -1.95 -23.62 5.71
C SER A 58 -1.45 -22.18 5.55
N PRO A 59 -0.53 -21.92 4.62
CA PRO A 59 -0.11 -20.55 4.28
C PRO A 59 -1.30 -19.63 3.93
N ALA A 60 -2.22 -20.12 3.12
CA ALA A 60 -3.43 -19.37 2.73
C ALA A 60 -4.33 -19.09 3.94
N ALA A 61 -4.52 -20.06 4.84
CA ALA A 61 -5.33 -19.88 6.05
C ALA A 61 -4.69 -18.87 7.02
N ARG A 62 -3.37 -18.89 7.21
CA ARG A 62 -2.65 -17.90 8.04
C ARG A 62 -2.72 -16.51 7.44
N PHE A 63 -2.52 -16.39 6.12
CA PHE A 63 -2.67 -15.14 5.41
C PHE A 63 -4.08 -14.56 5.58
N ALA A 64 -5.12 -15.35 5.29
CA ALA A 64 -6.52 -14.98 5.44
C ALA A 64 -6.87 -14.54 6.87
N ALA A 65 -6.39 -15.28 7.86
CA ALA A 65 -6.64 -14.96 9.26
C ALA A 65 -5.97 -13.63 9.66
N TYR A 66 -4.76 -13.37 9.18
CA TYR A 66 -4.08 -12.10 9.45
C TYR A 66 -4.69 -10.92 8.67
N GLU A 67 -5.10 -11.12 7.43
CA GLU A 67 -5.86 -10.16 6.63
C GLU A 67 -7.08 -9.64 7.40
N GLN A 68 -7.82 -10.51 8.08
CA GLN A 68 -8.94 -10.13 8.94
C GLN A 68 -8.51 -9.33 10.19
N VAL A 69 -7.33 -9.59 10.73
CA VAL A 69 -6.76 -8.77 11.82
C VAL A 69 -6.50 -7.35 11.33
N VAL A 70 -5.87 -7.21 10.17
CA VAL A 70 -5.58 -5.90 9.55
C VAL A 70 -6.88 -5.18 9.21
N HIS A 71 -7.86 -5.87 8.61
CA HIS A 71 -9.15 -5.29 8.27
C HIS A 71 -9.87 -4.70 9.50
N ARG A 72 -9.87 -5.41 10.63
CA ARG A 72 -10.43 -4.89 11.88
C ARG A 72 -9.68 -3.68 12.42
N ARG A 73 -8.34 -3.66 12.32
CA ARG A 73 -7.52 -2.54 12.81
C ARG A 73 -7.73 -1.27 11.98
N THR A 74 -7.74 -1.39 10.66
CA THR A 74 -7.87 -0.25 9.75
C THR A 74 -9.25 0.41 9.82
N ASN A 75 -10.30 -0.35 10.13
CA ASN A 75 -11.68 0.13 10.20
C ASN A 75 -12.15 0.51 11.63
N ARG A 76 -11.27 0.41 12.62
CA ARG A 76 -11.59 0.70 14.02
C ARG A 76 -11.33 2.16 14.35
N LEU A 77 -12.25 2.80 15.11
CA LEU A 77 -11.95 4.10 15.73
C LEU A 77 -10.75 3.95 16.67
N ALA A 78 -9.71 4.70 16.45
CA ALA A 78 -8.54 4.71 17.31
C ALA A 78 -7.84 6.07 17.25
N LEU A 79 -7.28 6.48 18.39
CA LEU A 79 -6.39 7.62 18.52
C LEU A 79 -5.06 7.14 19.08
N ASP A 80 -3.98 7.32 18.35
CA ASP A 80 -2.63 7.00 18.80
C ASP A 80 -1.59 7.93 18.17
N ARG A 81 -0.31 7.54 18.27
CA ARG A 81 0.81 8.33 17.76
C ARG A 81 0.76 8.58 16.24
N ALA A 82 0.05 7.73 15.48
CA ALA A 82 -0.14 7.88 14.04
C ALA A 82 -1.34 8.78 13.69
N GLY A 83 -2.12 9.23 14.67
CA GLY A 83 -3.25 10.15 14.51
C GLY A 83 -4.62 9.51 14.76
N LEU A 84 -5.66 10.22 14.35
CA LEU A 84 -7.06 9.80 14.49
C LEU A 84 -7.45 8.86 13.35
N ASN A 85 -7.83 7.63 13.70
CA ASN A 85 -8.44 6.69 12.76
C ASN A 85 -9.96 6.82 12.85
N LEU A 86 -10.57 7.43 11.83
CA LEU A 86 -12.02 7.60 11.74
C LEU A 86 -12.70 6.30 11.31
N PRO A 87 -13.94 6.02 11.79
CA PRO A 87 -14.70 4.90 11.29
C PRO A 87 -14.98 5.07 9.79
N TRP A 88 -14.87 3.98 9.07
CA TRP A 88 -15.08 3.90 7.62
C TRP A 88 -16.13 2.84 7.31
N PRO A 89 -17.04 3.06 6.37
CA PRO A 89 -18.00 2.05 5.97
C PRO A 89 -17.28 0.78 5.49
N ARG A 90 -17.50 -0.34 6.17
CA ARG A 90 -16.79 -1.61 5.91
C ARG A 90 -16.92 -2.09 4.46
N PHE A 91 -18.02 -1.76 3.79
CA PHE A 91 -18.25 -2.12 2.39
C PHE A 91 -17.35 -1.36 1.40
N LEU A 92 -16.66 -0.29 1.84
CA LEU A 92 -15.66 0.43 1.04
C LEU A 92 -14.23 -0.08 1.29
N GLY A 93 -14.08 -1.16 2.07
CA GLY A 93 -12.78 -1.77 2.34
C GLY A 93 -11.91 -1.00 3.33
N THR A 94 -10.62 -0.90 3.06
CA THR A 94 -9.63 -0.26 3.95
C THR A 94 -9.56 1.24 3.69
N PRO A 95 -9.81 2.11 4.69
CA PRO A 95 -9.67 3.56 4.52
C PRO A 95 -8.20 3.97 4.32
N PRO A 96 -7.91 5.03 3.52
CA PRO A 96 -6.55 5.50 3.29
C PRO A 96 -5.77 5.87 4.56
N TRP A 97 -6.44 6.48 5.57
CA TRP A 97 -5.81 6.80 6.85
C TRP A 97 -5.52 5.56 7.70
N GLY A 98 -6.39 4.53 7.65
CA GLY A 98 -6.13 3.24 8.27
C GLY A 98 -4.95 2.51 7.62
N ALA A 99 -4.85 2.56 6.29
CA ALA A 99 -3.73 2.03 5.53
C ALA A 99 -2.41 2.75 5.87
N LYS A 100 -2.41 4.09 5.87
CA LYS A 100 -1.26 4.91 6.30
C LYS A 100 -0.76 4.46 7.66
N ARG A 101 -1.67 4.32 8.61
CA ARG A 101 -1.35 3.91 9.97
C ARG A 101 -0.71 2.53 10.04
N GLU A 102 -1.26 1.53 9.35
CA GLU A 102 -0.68 0.17 9.33
C GLU A 102 0.70 0.15 8.66
N LEU A 103 0.94 0.95 7.62
CA LEU A 103 2.27 1.12 7.02
C LEU A 103 3.26 1.70 8.03
N GLU A 104 2.93 2.79 8.70
CA GLU A 104 3.78 3.44 9.70
C GLU A 104 4.03 2.61 10.96
N LEU A 105 3.13 1.66 11.29
CA LEU A 105 3.21 0.83 12.49
C LEU A 105 3.79 -0.57 12.28
N GLY A 106 4.16 -0.95 11.05
CA GLY A 106 4.83 -2.23 10.85
C GLY A 106 4.65 -2.93 9.51
N ALA A 107 3.90 -2.34 8.57
CA ALA A 107 3.82 -2.86 7.20
C ALA A 107 4.83 -2.16 6.25
N ALA A 108 5.71 -1.32 6.80
CA ALA A 108 6.83 -0.71 6.11
C ALA A 108 8.06 -0.64 7.02
N LYS A 109 9.19 -0.24 6.47
CA LYS A 109 10.44 -0.03 7.20
C LYS A 109 10.21 0.95 8.35
N SER A 110 10.66 0.58 9.54
CA SER A 110 10.48 1.39 10.75
C SER A 110 11.02 2.81 10.57
N GLY A 111 10.24 3.80 11.02
CA GLY A 111 10.61 5.22 10.91
C GLY A 111 10.28 5.86 9.56
N THR A 112 9.59 5.17 8.65
CA THR A 112 9.07 5.76 7.42
C THR A 112 7.74 6.46 7.70
N ASP A 113 7.62 7.72 7.29
CA ASP A 113 6.35 8.46 7.28
C ASP A 113 5.67 8.30 5.91
N TYR A 114 4.34 8.35 5.95
CA TYR A 114 3.49 8.23 4.76
C TYR A 114 2.54 9.40 4.65
N ASP A 115 2.19 9.78 3.41
CA ASP A 115 1.15 10.76 3.13
C ASP A 115 0.06 10.17 2.22
N ILE A 116 -1.15 10.71 2.35
CA ILE A 116 -2.27 10.39 1.49
C ILE A 116 -2.36 11.50 0.44
N VAL A 117 -2.27 11.13 -0.83
CA VAL A 117 -2.37 12.05 -1.96
C VAL A 117 -3.64 11.73 -2.74
N VAL A 118 -4.45 12.75 -2.96
CA VAL A 118 -5.64 12.66 -3.81
C VAL A 118 -5.21 12.82 -5.26
N LEU A 119 -5.49 11.81 -6.08
CA LEU A 119 -5.10 11.78 -7.49
C LEU A 119 -6.21 12.25 -8.41
N ARG A 120 -7.47 12.12 -7.99
CA ARG A 120 -8.60 12.55 -8.79
C ARG A 120 -9.20 13.84 -8.21
N PRO A 121 -9.42 14.89 -9.03
CA PRO A 121 -9.35 14.94 -10.51
C PRO A 121 -8.07 15.61 -11.05
N LEU A 122 -6.89 15.07 -10.76
CA LEU A 122 -5.66 15.66 -11.27
C LEU A 122 -5.55 15.54 -12.81
N PRO A 123 -4.97 16.56 -13.48
CA PRO A 123 -4.66 16.50 -14.91
C PRO A 123 -3.64 15.40 -15.22
N GLN A 124 -3.65 14.90 -16.46
CA GLN A 124 -2.76 13.86 -16.94
C GLN A 124 -1.27 14.17 -16.70
N GLU A 125 -0.86 15.40 -16.98
CA GLU A 125 0.52 15.85 -16.75
C GLU A 125 0.93 15.76 -15.27
N THR A 126 0.03 16.14 -14.36
CA THR A 126 0.28 16.02 -12.92
C THR A 126 0.33 14.56 -12.48
N LEU A 127 -0.53 13.69 -13.04
CA LEU A 127 -0.48 12.25 -12.78
C LEU A 127 0.84 11.63 -13.24
N ALA A 128 1.40 12.07 -14.36
CA ALA A 128 2.72 11.64 -14.82
C ALA A 128 3.81 12.01 -13.80
N LYS A 129 3.81 13.25 -13.30
CA LYS A 129 4.76 13.68 -12.24
C LYS A 129 4.59 12.87 -10.94
N VAL A 130 3.35 12.54 -10.56
CA VAL A 130 3.11 11.66 -9.42
C VAL A 130 3.67 10.27 -9.66
N PHE A 131 3.51 9.72 -10.85
CA PHE A 131 4.08 8.42 -11.22
C PHE A 131 5.60 8.42 -11.07
N ASP A 132 6.30 9.42 -11.63
CA ASP A 132 7.76 9.56 -11.52
C ASP A 132 8.19 9.67 -10.04
N ARG A 133 7.42 10.43 -9.25
CA ARG A 133 7.68 10.53 -7.81
C ARG A 133 7.49 9.19 -7.10
N LEU A 134 6.44 8.42 -7.42
CA LEU A 134 6.22 7.08 -6.87
C LEU A 134 7.38 6.16 -7.20
N ASN A 135 7.85 6.17 -8.45
CA ASN A 135 9.00 5.39 -8.88
C ASN A 135 10.28 5.72 -8.09
N ALA A 136 10.44 7.00 -7.71
CA ALA A 136 11.59 7.44 -6.93
C ALA A 136 11.50 7.11 -5.42
N VAL A 137 10.30 7.11 -4.81
CA VAL A 137 10.14 6.98 -3.35
C VAL A 137 9.77 5.57 -2.89
N VAL A 138 9.17 4.76 -3.77
CA VAL A 138 8.87 3.36 -3.47
C VAL A 138 10.13 2.53 -3.63
N THR A 139 10.75 2.19 -2.53
CA THR A 139 12.01 1.45 -2.46
C THR A 139 11.88 0.28 -1.48
N ASP A 140 12.94 -0.52 -1.32
CA ASP A 140 12.96 -1.68 -0.43
C ASP A 140 12.46 -1.31 0.97
N GLY A 141 11.39 -1.97 1.39
CA GLY A 141 10.74 -1.73 2.68
C GLY A 141 9.84 -0.48 2.74
N MET A 142 9.64 0.23 1.64
CA MET A 142 8.79 1.41 1.58
C MET A 142 7.77 1.30 0.42
N PRO A 143 6.87 0.30 0.43
CA PRO A 143 5.84 0.16 -0.58
C PRO A 143 4.79 1.28 -0.49
N ALA A 144 3.96 1.44 -1.52
CA ALA A 144 2.83 2.37 -1.50
C ALA A 144 1.52 1.64 -1.79
N LEU A 145 0.39 2.16 -1.29
CA LEU A 145 -0.93 1.67 -1.67
C LEU A 145 -1.58 2.59 -2.69
N LEU A 146 -2.10 2.02 -3.76
CA LEU A 146 -2.84 2.72 -4.80
C LEU A 146 -4.31 2.32 -4.76
N TYR A 147 -5.18 3.30 -4.57
CA TYR A 147 -6.63 3.13 -4.64
C TYR A 147 -7.08 3.43 -6.07
N VAL A 148 -7.74 2.47 -6.67
CA VAL A 148 -8.27 2.56 -8.05
C VAL A 148 -9.77 2.32 -8.07
N GLY A 149 -10.42 2.72 -9.15
CA GLY A 149 -11.85 2.50 -9.30
C GLY A 149 -12.41 2.94 -10.64
N SER A 150 -13.72 3.19 -10.64
CA SER A 150 -14.42 3.77 -11.78
C SER A 150 -14.22 5.28 -11.85
N ALA A 151 -14.84 5.93 -12.82
CA ALA A 151 -14.87 7.39 -12.91
C ALA A 151 -15.58 8.06 -11.72
N THR A 152 -16.43 7.35 -10.98
CA THR A 152 -17.30 7.90 -9.94
C THR A 152 -16.92 7.54 -8.51
N MET A 153 -16.19 6.43 -8.29
CA MET A 153 -15.81 6.01 -6.92
C MET A 153 -14.62 5.04 -6.90
N PRO A 154 -13.81 5.06 -5.84
CA PRO A 154 -12.78 4.05 -5.60
C PRO A 154 -13.42 2.69 -5.29
N ARG A 155 -12.81 1.60 -5.78
CA ARG A 155 -13.37 0.25 -5.67
C ARG A 155 -12.36 -0.81 -5.26
N HIS A 156 -11.07 -0.56 -5.46
CA HIS A 156 -10.03 -1.55 -5.26
C HIS A 156 -8.76 -0.92 -4.73
N VAL A 157 -7.94 -1.70 -4.02
CA VAL A 157 -6.65 -1.28 -3.48
C VAL A 157 -5.57 -2.22 -3.98
N LEU A 158 -4.50 -1.64 -4.46
CA LEU A 158 -3.34 -2.28 -5.04
C LEU A 158 -2.09 -1.93 -4.23
N LEU A 159 -1.04 -2.74 -4.32
CA LEU A 159 0.23 -2.45 -3.69
C LEU A 159 1.29 -2.15 -4.76
N ILE A 160 1.86 -0.94 -4.70
CA ILE A 160 3.03 -0.58 -5.50
C ILE A 160 4.26 -1.11 -4.79
N LEU A 161 5.02 -1.93 -5.51
CA LEU A 161 6.24 -2.57 -5.07
C LEU A 161 7.47 -1.77 -5.52
N PRO A 162 8.63 -1.94 -4.85
CA PRO A 162 9.90 -1.43 -5.36
C PRO A 162 10.13 -1.90 -6.80
N GLY A 163 10.39 -0.95 -7.71
CA GLY A 163 10.66 -1.26 -9.11
C GLY A 163 12.06 -1.83 -9.32
N ASN A 164 12.29 -2.39 -10.50
CA ASN A 164 13.59 -2.94 -10.93
C ASN A 164 14.54 -1.88 -11.51
N GLY A 165 14.24 -0.58 -11.33
CA GLY A 165 15.03 0.53 -11.89
C GLY A 165 14.67 0.86 -13.34
N ASP A 166 13.61 0.28 -13.88
CA ASP A 166 12.99 0.69 -15.13
C ASP A 166 11.93 1.79 -14.88
N ASP A 167 11.49 2.48 -15.94
CA ASP A 167 10.47 3.54 -15.87
C ASP A 167 9.05 2.96 -15.70
N ARG A 168 8.91 1.92 -14.84
CA ARG A 168 7.66 1.22 -14.57
C ARG A 168 7.42 1.04 -13.08
N LEU A 169 6.16 0.98 -12.71
CA LEU A 169 5.74 0.57 -11.36
C LEU A 169 5.30 -0.89 -11.39
N ASP A 170 5.92 -1.72 -10.57
CA ASP A 170 5.45 -3.07 -10.30
C ASP A 170 4.27 -3.00 -9.33
N ILE A 171 3.11 -3.48 -9.75
CA ILE A 171 1.87 -3.38 -8.99
C ILE A 171 1.33 -4.78 -8.70
N TYR A 172 1.25 -5.12 -7.43
CA TYR A 172 0.59 -6.33 -6.95
C TYR A 172 -0.92 -6.08 -6.83
N ASP A 173 -1.69 -6.99 -7.42
CA ASP A 173 -3.15 -7.02 -7.37
C ASP A 173 -3.62 -8.17 -6.46
N PRO A 174 -4.21 -7.87 -5.29
CA PRO A 174 -4.64 -8.91 -4.37
C PRO A 174 -5.82 -9.75 -4.87
N ALA A 175 -6.55 -9.31 -5.88
CA ALA A 175 -7.70 -10.04 -6.41
C ALA A 175 -7.30 -11.35 -7.09
N ASP A 176 -6.18 -11.34 -7.82
CA ASP A 176 -5.63 -12.52 -8.50
C ASP A 176 -4.23 -12.91 -8.03
N GLY A 177 -3.64 -12.11 -7.15
CA GLY A 177 -2.28 -12.29 -6.63
C GLY A 177 -1.16 -11.90 -7.59
N SER A 178 -1.48 -11.42 -8.79
CA SER A 178 -0.47 -11.15 -9.81
C SER A 178 0.30 -9.85 -9.53
N VAL A 179 1.56 -9.81 -9.98
CA VAL A 179 2.35 -8.58 -10.06
C VAL A 179 2.52 -8.20 -11.52
N ARG A 180 2.11 -6.98 -11.87
CA ARG A 180 2.16 -6.46 -13.25
C ARG A 180 2.82 -5.11 -13.30
N ALA A 181 3.77 -4.94 -14.22
CA ALA A 181 4.39 -3.64 -14.47
C ALA A 181 3.41 -2.70 -15.20
N ARG A 182 3.39 -1.43 -14.78
CA ARG A 182 2.59 -0.37 -15.40
C ARG A 182 3.46 0.81 -15.78
N SER A 183 3.17 1.40 -16.95
CA SER A 183 3.87 2.56 -17.47
C SER A 183 3.24 3.87 -16.98
N VAL A 184 4.01 4.96 -17.05
CA VAL A 184 3.52 6.33 -16.81
C VAL A 184 2.30 6.65 -17.69
N ARG A 185 2.30 6.21 -18.95
CA ARG A 185 1.18 6.41 -19.87
C ARG A 185 -0.09 5.79 -19.32
N SER A 186 -0.10 4.47 -19.01
CA SER A 186 -1.31 3.79 -18.55
C SER A 186 -1.85 4.37 -17.23
N PHE A 187 -0.96 4.86 -16.36
CA PHE A 187 -1.35 5.53 -15.13
C PHE A 187 -1.99 6.90 -15.39
N ALA A 188 -1.37 7.70 -16.23
CA ALA A 188 -1.80 9.08 -16.50
C ALA A 188 -3.04 9.14 -17.39
N THR A 189 -3.22 8.19 -18.33
CA THR A 189 -4.40 8.16 -19.23
C THR A 189 -5.59 7.38 -18.67
N HIS A 190 -5.52 6.92 -17.41
CA HIS A 190 -6.56 6.10 -16.79
C HIS A 190 -6.83 4.78 -17.54
N GLU A 191 -5.75 4.08 -17.87
CA GLU A 191 -5.76 2.80 -18.60
C GLU A 191 -4.98 1.73 -17.81
N LEU A 192 -5.18 1.67 -16.50
CA LEU A 192 -4.42 0.75 -15.63
C LEU A 192 -4.75 -0.71 -15.90
N GLY A 193 -6.01 -1.06 -16.19
CA GLY A 193 -6.43 -2.42 -16.49
C GLY A 193 -6.12 -3.41 -15.37
N LEU A 194 -6.31 -3.03 -14.11
CA LEU A 194 -6.06 -3.88 -12.95
C LEU A 194 -7.39 -4.24 -12.30
N SER A 195 -7.72 -5.53 -12.29
CA SER A 195 -9.02 -6.06 -11.81
C SER A 195 -10.25 -5.33 -12.37
N GLY A 196 -10.15 -4.85 -13.63
CA GLY A 196 -11.22 -4.10 -14.29
C GLY A 196 -11.34 -2.63 -13.88
N TRP A 197 -10.34 -2.10 -13.15
CA TRP A 197 -10.32 -0.72 -12.69
C TRP A 197 -9.17 0.06 -13.34
N ASP A 198 -9.47 1.27 -13.80
CA ASP A 198 -8.57 2.06 -14.63
C ASP A 198 -8.16 3.39 -13.99
N VAL A 199 -9.00 3.96 -13.12
CA VAL A 199 -8.84 5.32 -12.61
C VAL A 199 -8.14 5.33 -11.26
N PRO A 200 -6.96 5.96 -11.12
CA PRO A 200 -6.31 6.19 -9.83
C PRO A 200 -7.05 7.27 -9.04
N TRP A 201 -7.34 7.00 -7.76
CA TRP A 201 -8.10 7.87 -6.86
C TRP A 201 -7.25 8.48 -5.76
N PHE A 202 -6.52 7.64 -5.06
CA PHE A 202 -5.65 8.02 -3.95
C PHE A 202 -4.38 7.19 -4.00
N VAL A 203 -3.31 7.73 -3.47
CA VAL A 203 -2.13 6.94 -3.14
C VAL A 203 -1.72 7.23 -1.69
N VAL A 204 -1.34 6.19 -0.97
CA VAL A 204 -0.68 6.28 0.33
C VAL A 204 0.77 5.94 0.08
N ALA A 205 1.63 6.97 0.05
CA ALA A 205 3.00 6.86 -0.40
C ALA A 205 4.00 7.32 0.68
N PRO A 206 5.23 6.76 0.69
CA PRO A 206 6.26 7.19 1.61
C PRO A 206 6.74 8.62 1.28
N THR A 207 6.98 9.42 2.33
CA THR A 207 7.50 10.79 2.22
C THR A 207 8.98 10.88 2.57
N GLY A 208 9.54 9.80 3.09
CA GLY A 208 10.93 9.72 3.53
C GLY A 208 11.05 9.36 5.01
N PRO A 209 12.26 9.39 5.57
CA PRO A 209 12.47 9.13 6.98
C PRO A 209 11.73 10.16 7.83
N ARG A 210 11.20 9.71 8.97
CA ARG A 210 10.42 10.54 9.89
C ARG A 210 11.19 11.79 10.29
N ALA A 211 10.82 12.93 9.74
CA ALA A 211 11.26 14.23 10.23
C ALA A 211 10.61 14.46 11.60
N VAL A 212 11.36 15.08 12.52
CA VAL A 212 10.78 15.49 13.82
C VAL A 212 9.56 16.37 13.55
N ARG A 213 8.38 15.86 13.89
CA ARG A 213 7.12 16.57 13.64
C ARG A 213 7.04 17.81 14.51
N HIS A 214 7.17 18.97 13.91
CA HIS A 214 6.67 20.20 14.46
C HIS A 214 5.31 20.52 13.83
N GLY A 215 4.23 20.30 14.57
CA GLY A 215 2.90 20.85 14.28
C GLY A 215 1.99 19.92 13.47
N VAL A 216 0.89 19.62 14.09
CA VAL A 216 -0.25 18.81 13.65
C VAL A 216 -1.04 19.56 12.56
N LEU A 217 -1.48 18.82 11.55
CA LEU A 217 -2.66 19.05 10.71
C LEU A 217 -2.59 19.74 9.35
N SER A 218 -1.49 20.18 8.78
CA SER A 218 -1.67 20.96 7.54
C SER A 218 -0.67 20.82 6.40
N ARG A 219 0.19 19.80 6.31
CA ARG A 219 1.27 19.84 5.29
C ARG A 219 1.36 18.64 4.33
N GLY A 220 0.48 17.66 4.42
CA GLY A 220 0.54 16.46 3.58
C GLY A 220 0.17 16.68 2.10
N TYR A 221 -0.71 17.64 1.84
CA TYR A 221 -1.22 17.87 0.47
C TYR A 221 -0.28 18.71 -0.42
N ALA A 222 0.61 19.52 0.17
CA ALA A 222 1.45 20.45 -0.57
C ALA A 222 2.74 19.83 -1.13
N ARG A 223 3.32 18.83 -0.47
CA ARG A 223 4.69 18.39 -0.78
C ARG A 223 4.89 17.56 -2.04
N LEU A 224 3.89 16.87 -2.54
CA LEU A 224 3.97 16.18 -3.83
C LEU A 224 3.72 17.14 -5.01
N ALA A 225 3.08 18.28 -4.75
CA ALA A 225 2.82 19.32 -5.75
C ALA A 225 3.91 20.42 -5.81
N GLU A 226 4.72 20.58 -4.76
CA GLU A 226 5.68 21.70 -4.62
C GLU A 226 7.10 21.44 -5.17
N VAL A 227 7.35 20.33 -5.86
CA VAL A 227 8.69 20.01 -6.37
C VAL A 227 9.06 20.80 -7.63
N ASP A 228 8.25 21.75 -8.08
CA ASP A 228 8.46 22.47 -9.36
C ASP A 228 8.56 24.00 -9.23
N ALA A 229 8.96 24.54 -8.11
CA ALA A 229 9.20 25.97 -7.96
C ALA A 229 10.61 26.26 -7.44
N SER A 230 11.65 25.81 -8.16
CA SER A 230 12.98 26.42 -8.07
C SER A 230 13.28 27.11 -9.40
N PRO A 231 13.49 28.45 -9.40
CA PRO A 231 13.89 29.16 -10.60
C PRO A 231 15.33 28.81 -10.99
N ALA A 232 15.54 28.76 -12.29
CA ALA A 232 16.84 28.63 -12.96
C ALA A 232 17.83 29.74 -12.56
#